data_a048e8ff0d18901c4385c484d3eb2d6b
#
_entry.id   a048e8ff0d18901c4385c484d3eb2d6b
#
_cell.length_a   1.000
_cell.length_b   1.000
_cell.length_c   1.000
_cell.angle_alpha   90.00
_cell.angle_beta   90.00
_cell.angle_gamma   90.00
#
_symmetry.space_group_name_H-M   'P 1'
#
loop_
_entity.id
_entity.type
_entity.pdbx_description
1 polymer ?
#
loop_
_entity_poly.entity_id
_entity_poly.type
_entity_poly.pdbx_seq_one_letter_code
_entity_poly.pdbx_strand_id
1 'polypeptide(L)'
;MKNIFKKLLIFMALLLFSCSPDNLTNENETITNSDSNNPGILKTSTSKISNTGTSKIWNFDNLTEWEDATQVGNPNYWIENGNLRIFANPNTWERSKVKTISSFAAGTYRWTVFVPEMGVGDMASIGAFLYNNDTHELDFEIGYGKQAIRDQLAAEPDDLIVYMTSQGYPFQSVQKKIKRGQWYNLTLQLTLTSNGRYTVSWKINDAIMATVQLSYGKTTKFKIYCSVENLQFIGDQIPQSQNYALFDAVEFKGI
;
A
#
# COMPACT_ATOMS: atom_id res chain seq x y z
N MET A 1 -48.66 -18.76 9.39
CA MET A 1 -47.36 -18.96 8.71
C MET A 1 -46.34 -18.19 9.50
N LYS A 2 -45.40 -18.89 10.12
CA LYS A 2 -44.52 -18.35 11.19
C LYS A 2 -43.24 -17.75 10.61
N ASN A 3 -42.99 -16.46 10.89
CA ASN A 3 -41.76 -15.75 10.60
C ASN A 3 -40.67 -16.19 11.58
N ILE A 4 -39.54 -16.69 11.06
CA ILE A 4 -38.35 -16.99 11.84
C ILE A 4 -37.34 -15.88 11.58
N PHE A 5 -37.22 -14.96 12.54
CA PHE A 5 -36.12 -14.00 12.61
C PHE A 5 -34.88 -14.71 13.18
N LYS A 6 -33.84 -14.90 12.38
CA LYS A 6 -32.51 -15.26 12.88
C LYS A 6 -31.75 -14.00 13.27
N LYS A 7 -31.60 -13.79 14.58
CA LYS A 7 -30.69 -12.79 15.16
C LYS A 7 -29.26 -13.33 15.04
N LEU A 8 -28.41 -12.65 14.28
CA LEU A 8 -26.97 -12.87 14.27
C LEU A 8 -26.35 -12.04 15.40
N LEU A 9 -25.87 -12.72 16.44
CA LEU A 9 -25.17 -12.12 17.56
C LEU A 9 -23.70 -12.01 17.19
N ILE A 10 -23.19 -10.78 17.02
CA ILE A 10 -21.78 -10.51 16.86
C ILE A 10 -21.16 -10.39 18.25
N PHE A 11 -20.33 -11.37 18.61
CA PHE A 11 -19.52 -11.34 19.83
C PHE A 11 -18.27 -10.49 19.56
N MET A 12 -18.23 -9.32 20.22
CA MET A 12 -17.05 -8.45 20.24
C MET A 12 -16.21 -8.86 21.47
N ALA A 13 -15.15 -9.61 21.28
CA ALA A 13 -14.20 -9.96 22.31
C ALA A 13 -13.16 -8.84 22.45
N LEU A 14 -13.26 -8.03 23.52
CA LEU A 14 -12.20 -7.14 23.98
C LEU A 14 -11.13 -7.98 24.70
N LEU A 15 -9.94 -8.07 24.12
CA LEU A 15 -8.75 -8.55 24.82
C LEU A 15 -7.88 -7.34 25.20
N LEU A 16 -7.89 -7.04 26.50
CA LEU A 16 -6.95 -6.10 27.12
C LEU A 16 -5.63 -6.84 27.37
N PHE A 17 -4.57 -6.46 26.67
CA PHE A 17 -3.20 -6.86 27.04
C PHE A 17 -2.53 -5.72 27.79
N SER A 18 -2.20 -6.00 29.04
CA SER A 18 -1.36 -5.20 29.91
C SER A 18 0.12 -5.46 29.54
N CYS A 19 0.87 -4.43 29.18
CA CYS A 19 2.34 -4.48 29.07
C CYS A 19 2.95 -3.88 30.34
N SER A 20 3.76 -4.68 31.03
CA SER A 20 4.72 -4.21 32.04
C SER A 20 6.05 -3.85 31.36
N PRO A 21 6.75 -2.81 31.84
CA PRO A 21 8.06 -2.45 31.30
C PRO A 21 9.16 -3.24 32.03
N ASP A 22 9.97 -3.98 31.28
CA ASP A 22 11.20 -4.58 31.81
C ASP A 22 12.41 -3.67 31.58
N ASN A 23 13.23 -3.60 32.60
CA ASN A 23 14.40 -2.75 32.77
C ASN A 23 15.53 -3.09 31.80
N LEU A 24 16.13 -2.05 31.19
CA LEU A 24 17.42 -2.11 30.52
C LEU A 24 18.55 -1.89 31.54
N THR A 25 19.38 -2.87 31.74
CA THR A 25 20.68 -2.73 32.42
C THR A 25 21.74 -2.43 31.35
N ASN A 26 22.44 -1.31 31.55
CA ASN A 26 23.66 -0.94 30.82
C ASN A 26 24.83 -1.73 31.38
N GLU A 27 25.57 -2.42 30.52
CA GLU A 27 26.95 -2.83 30.84
C GLU A 27 27.92 -2.12 29.88
N ASN A 28 28.80 -1.31 30.51
CA ASN A 28 29.96 -0.68 29.89
C ASN A 28 31.12 -1.69 29.87
N GLU A 29 31.61 -2.04 28.70
CA GLU A 29 32.92 -2.69 28.59
C GLU A 29 34.01 -1.71 28.15
N THR A 30 35.02 -1.63 28.98
CA THR A 30 36.21 -0.80 28.83
C THR A 30 37.22 -1.52 27.92
N ILE A 31 37.63 -0.88 26.82
CA ILE A 31 38.70 -1.39 25.95
C ILE A 31 40.04 -0.85 26.43
N THR A 32 40.92 -1.75 26.85
CA THR A 32 42.34 -1.46 27.12
C THR A 32 43.19 -1.73 25.88
N ASN A 33 43.95 -0.71 25.46
CA ASN A 33 44.97 -0.81 24.41
C ASN A 33 46.20 -1.58 24.90
N SER A 34 46.74 -2.44 24.06
CA SER A 34 48.16 -2.82 24.13
C SER A 34 48.75 -2.98 22.72
N ASP A 35 49.79 -2.19 22.44
CA ASP A 35 50.64 -2.23 21.26
C ASP A 35 51.39 -3.54 21.12
N SER A 36 51.58 -4.01 19.89
CA SER A 36 52.90 -4.51 19.41
C SER A 36 52.94 -4.75 17.90
N ASN A 37 54.02 -4.27 17.30
CA ASN A 37 54.42 -4.32 15.89
C ASN A 37 54.54 -5.74 15.30
N ASN A 38 54.10 -5.97 14.07
CA ASN A 38 54.92 -6.41 12.94
C ASN A 38 54.12 -6.48 11.62
N PRO A 39 54.76 -6.21 10.44
CA PRO A 39 54.07 -6.02 9.18
C PRO A 39 54.00 -7.33 8.37
N GLY A 40 52.77 -7.80 8.15
CA GLY A 40 52.49 -8.83 7.19
C GLY A 40 51.33 -8.35 6.27
N ILE A 41 51.67 -7.93 5.05
CA ILE A 41 50.69 -7.52 4.03
C ILE A 41 49.91 -8.75 3.60
N LEU A 42 48.75 -8.96 4.15
CA LEU A 42 47.74 -9.82 3.57
C LEU A 42 46.66 -8.92 2.96
N LYS A 43 46.74 -8.72 1.64
CA LYS A 43 45.69 -8.04 0.88
C LYS A 43 44.42 -8.92 0.90
N THR A 44 43.61 -8.74 1.94
CA THR A 44 42.25 -9.27 1.94
C THR A 44 41.43 -8.36 1.05
N SER A 45 41.24 -8.80 -0.19
CA SER A 45 40.24 -8.18 -1.08
C SER A 45 38.87 -8.44 -0.49
N THR A 46 38.39 -7.52 0.36
CA THR A 46 36.96 -7.46 0.68
C THR A 46 36.22 -7.08 -0.60
N SER A 47 35.75 -8.10 -1.31
CA SER A 47 34.74 -7.87 -2.35
C SER A 47 33.54 -7.26 -1.63
N LYS A 48 33.35 -5.94 -1.79
CA LYS A 48 32.07 -5.31 -1.53
C LYS A 48 31.09 -6.03 -2.44
N ILE A 49 30.29 -6.92 -1.88
CA ILE A 49 29.08 -7.40 -2.53
C ILE A 49 28.20 -6.16 -2.67
N SER A 50 28.29 -5.49 -3.79
CA SER A 50 27.30 -4.47 -4.16
C SER A 50 26.00 -5.25 -4.39
N ASN A 51 25.15 -5.27 -3.39
CA ASN A 51 23.77 -5.72 -3.53
C ASN A 51 23.08 -4.69 -4.43
N THR A 52 23.30 -4.79 -5.76
CA THR A 52 22.54 -4.04 -6.77
C THR A 52 21.17 -4.68 -6.86
N GLY A 53 20.31 -4.41 -5.86
CA GLY A 53 18.91 -4.77 -5.94
C GLY A 53 18.32 -4.22 -7.26
N THR A 54 17.48 -5.01 -7.93
CA THR A 54 16.78 -4.55 -9.12
C THR A 54 16.01 -3.29 -8.81
N SER A 55 16.27 -2.20 -9.53
CA SER A 55 15.51 -0.95 -9.42
C SER A 55 14.79 -0.68 -10.74
N LYS A 56 13.55 -0.25 -10.65
CA LYS A 56 12.69 0.14 -11.76
C LYS A 56 11.99 1.45 -11.42
N ILE A 57 11.88 2.34 -12.43
CA ILE A 57 11.08 3.57 -12.35
C ILE A 57 10.26 3.64 -13.63
N TRP A 58 8.95 3.83 -13.48
CA TRP A 58 8.01 4.09 -14.56
C TRP A 58 7.47 5.51 -14.36
N ASN A 59 7.92 6.43 -15.20
CA ASN A 59 7.51 7.85 -15.24
C ASN A 59 6.40 8.12 -16.26
N PHE A 60 5.79 7.05 -16.77
CA PHE A 60 4.69 7.09 -17.71
C PHE A 60 4.95 7.83 -19.02
N ASP A 61 6.21 7.79 -19.53
CA ASP A 61 6.49 8.18 -20.91
C ASP A 61 5.80 7.23 -21.93
N ASN A 62 5.55 5.98 -21.50
CA ASN A 62 4.82 4.97 -22.24
C ASN A 62 4.29 3.88 -21.29
N LEU A 63 3.49 2.95 -21.83
CA LEU A 63 2.91 1.82 -21.10
C LEU A 63 3.45 0.44 -21.54
N THR A 64 4.62 0.37 -22.12
CA THR A 64 5.17 -0.88 -22.69
C THR A 64 5.42 -1.98 -21.66
N GLU A 65 5.64 -1.64 -20.39
CA GLU A 65 5.79 -2.58 -19.27
C GLU A 65 4.49 -2.79 -18.46
N TRP A 66 3.38 -2.23 -18.95
CA TRP A 66 2.07 -2.31 -18.32
C TRP A 66 1.08 -3.02 -19.22
N GLU A 67 0.11 -3.69 -18.62
CA GLU A 67 -1.00 -4.32 -19.33
C GLU A 67 -2.33 -3.90 -18.71
N ASP A 68 -3.39 -3.92 -19.53
CA ASP A 68 -4.75 -3.69 -19.07
C ASP A 68 -5.17 -4.74 -18.03
N ALA A 69 -5.81 -4.26 -16.96
CA ALA A 69 -6.36 -5.09 -15.90
C ALA A 69 -7.79 -4.69 -15.54
N THR A 70 -8.43 -3.90 -16.40
CA THR A 70 -9.81 -3.43 -16.23
C THR A 70 -10.76 -4.60 -15.98
N GLN A 71 -11.58 -4.51 -14.94
CA GLN A 71 -12.50 -5.59 -14.54
C GLN A 71 -13.94 -5.33 -14.95
N VAL A 72 -14.36 -4.06 -15.00
CA VAL A 72 -15.74 -3.67 -15.39
C VAL A 72 -15.67 -2.42 -16.25
N GLY A 73 -16.37 -2.43 -17.35
CA GLY A 73 -16.41 -1.33 -18.33
C GLY A 73 -15.25 -1.37 -19.31
N ASN A 74 -14.94 -0.21 -19.86
CA ASN A 74 -13.86 -0.04 -20.82
C ASN A 74 -12.55 0.37 -20.12
N PRO A 75 -11.38 0.11 -20.72
CA PRO A 75 -10.11 0.67 -20.27
C PRO A 75 -10.14 2.20 -20.35
N ASN A 76 -10.33 2.86 -19.23
CA ASN A 76 -10.41 4.32 -19.14
C ASN A 76 -9.10 4.89 -18.59
N TYR A 77 -8.05 4.80 -19.38
CA TYR A 77 -6.74 5.36 -19.03
C TYR A 77 -5.94 5.77 -20.27
N TRP A 78 -5.11 6.79 -20.10
CA TRP A 78 -4.12 7.23 -21.09
C TRP A 78 -3.01 8.03 -20.42
N ILE A 79 -1.95 8.33 -21.17
CA ILE A 79 -0.92 9.26 -20.71
C ILE A 79 -1.35 10.69 -21.02
N GLU A 80 -1.40 11.53 -19.99
CA GLU A 80 -1.77 12.94 -20.06
C GLU A 80 -0.68 13.80 -19.42
N ASN A 81 0.01 14.62 -20.20
CA ASN A 81 1.06 15.52 -19.72
C ASN A 81 2.14 14.81 -18.87
N GLY A 82 2.59 13.62 -19.30
CA GLY A 82 3.58 12.83 -18.59
C GLY A 82 3.05 12.04 -17.39
N ASN A 83 1.75 12.07 -17.12
CA ASN A 83 1.14 11.29 -16.05
C ASN A 83 0.26 10.19 -16.63
N LEU A 84 0.17 9.05 -15.95
CA LEU A 84 -0.88 8.09 -16.22
C LEU A 84 -2.18 8.60 -15.58
N ARG A 85 -3.13 9.03 -16.42
CA ARG A 85 -4.50 9.33 -16.00
C ARG A 85 -5.34 8.07 -16.06
N ILE A 86 -6.00 7.72 -14.96
CA ILE A 86 -7.02 6.67 -14.89
C ILE A 86 -8.31 7.32 -14.40
N PHE A 87 -9.47 6.88 -14.90
CA PHE A 87 -10.76 7.45 -14.48
C PHE A 87 -11.90 6.43 -14.55
N ALA A 88 -12.99 6.72 -13.84
CA ALA A 88 -14.28 6.06 -13.94
C ALA A 88 -15.36 7.08 -14.35
N ASN A 89 -16.21 6.71 -15.30
CA ASN A 89 -17.27 7.57 -15.80
C ASN A 89 -18.43 7.71 -14.80
N PRO A 90 -19.15 8.84 -14.84
CA PRO A 90 -20.31 9.04 -13.98
C PRO A 90 -21.40 7.99 -14.25
N ASN A 91 -22.17 7.65 -13.22
CA ASN A 91 -23.29 6.72 -13.26
C ASN A 91 -22.95 5.30 -13.75
N THR A 92 -21.69 4.84 -13.49
CA THR A 92 -21.23 3.52 -13.91
C THR A 92 -20.66 2.72 -12.72
N TRP A 93 -20.51 1.41 -12.94
CA TRP A 93 -19.77 0.49 -12.05
C TRP A 93 -18.35 0.21 -12.56
N GLU A 94 -17.79 1.13 -13.33
CA GLU A 94 -16.48 0.94 -13.94
C GLU A 94 -15.38 0.69 -12.90
N ARG A 95 -14.45 -0.20 -13.30
CA ARG A 95 -13.29 -0.59 -12.51
C ARG A 95 -12.06 -0.66 -13.41
N SER A 96 -11.52 0.52 -13.70
CA SER A 96 -10.42 0.74 -14.64
C SER A 96 -9.07 0.64 -13.94
N LYS A 97 -8.16 -0.16 -14.49
CA LYS A 97 -6.83 -0.35 -13.91
C LYS A 97 -5.80 -0.84 -14.91
N VAL A 98 -4.55 -0.58 -14.58
CA VAL A 98 -3.37 -1.17 -15.24
C VAL A 98 -2.51 -1.90 -14.23
N LYS A 99 -1.72 -2.87 -14.69
CA LYS A 99 -0.76 -3.61 -13.86
C LYS A 99 0.55 -3.82 -14.59
N THR A 100 1.63 -4.02 -13.87
CA THR A 100 2.92 -4.39 -14.46
C THR A 100 2.86 -5.77 -15.10
N ILE A 101 3.55 -5.96 -16.23
CA ILE A 101 3.74 -7.28 -16.87
C ILE A 101 4.58 -8.18 -15.96
N SER A 102 5.65 -7.63 -15.37
CA SER A 102 6.53 -8.33 -14.44
C SER A 102 6.00 -8.36 -13.02
N SER A 103 6.43 -9.34 -12.23
CA SER A 103 6.13 -9.46 -10.80
C SER A 103 7.39 -9.30 -9.96
N PHE A 104 7.26 -8.69 -8.80
CA PHE A 104 8.35 -8.31 -7.90
C PHE A 104 8.13 -8.90 -6.50
N ALA A 105 9.24 -9.08 -5.75
CA ALA A 105 9.24 -9.67 -4.41
C ALA A 105 9.53 -8.63 -3.32
N ALA A 106 10.36 -8.95 -2.34
CA ALA A 106 10.77 -8.02 -1.28
C ALA A 106 11.39 -6.75 -1.84
N GLY A 107 11.03 -5.61 -1.30
CA GLY A 107 11.50 -4.29 -1.76
C GLY A 107 10.61 -3.15 -1.32
N THR A 108 10.92 -1.99 -1.83
CA THR A 108 10.12 -0.77 -1.65
C THR A 108 9.38 -0.47 -2.94
N TYR A 109 8.08 -0.30 -2.85
CA TYR A 109 7.16 0.06 -3.92
C TYR A 109 6.59 1.44 -3.60
N ARG A 110 6.71 2.40 -4.52
CA ARG A 110 6.25 3.76 -4.32
C ARG A 110 5.41 4.22 -5.51
N TRP A 111 4.30 4.86 -5.24
CA TRP A 111 3.47 5.57 -6.19
C TRP A 111 3.49 7.05 -5.85
N THR A 112 3.77 7.91 -6.84
CA THR A 112 3.51 9.35 -6.76
C THR A 112 2.18 9.60 -7.43
N VAL A 113 1.15 9.96 -6.65
CA VAL A 113 -0.24 10.06 -7.12
C VAL A 113 -0.88 11.38 -6.70
N PHE A 114 -1.58 12.02 -7.64
CA PHE A 114 -2.48 13.14 -7.36
C PHE A 114 -3.87 12.61 -7.00
N VAL A 115 -4.36 13.03 -5.84
CA VAL A 115 -5.67 12.65 -5.31
C VAL A 115 -6.62 13.85 -5.44
N PRO A 116 -7.50 13.88 -6.45
CA PRO A 116 -8.39 15.00 -6.70
C PRO A 116 -9.54 15.08 -5.70
N GLU A 117 -10.45 16.01 -5.94
CA GLU A 117 -11.76 16.02 -5.28
C GLU A 117 -12.60 14.82 -5.70
N MET A 118 -13.38 14.30 -4.77
CA MET A 118 -14.40 13.28 -5.00
C MET A 118 -15.74 13.76 -4.45
N GLY A 119 -16.83 13.33 -5.05
CA GLY A 119 -18.18 13.66 -4.59
C GLY A 119 -18.47 13.06 -3.22
N VAL A 120 -19.35 13.74 -2.50
CA VAL A 120 -19.80 13.30 -1.16
C VAL A 120 -20.48 11.93 -1.28
N GLY A 121 -19.97 10.95 -0.56
CA GLY A 121 -20.49 9.57 -0.56
C GLY A 121 -20.15 8.74 -1.79
N ASP A 122 -19.34 9.25 -2.72
CA ASP A 122 -18.94 8.53 -3.93
C ASP A 122 -18.24 7.20 -3.61
N MET A 123 -18.59 6.16 -4.39
CA MET A 123 -17.93 4.85 -4.34
C MET A 123 -16.57 4.83 -5.03
N ALA A 124 -16.15 5.94 -5.64
CA ALA A 124 -14.87 6.00 -6.32
C ALA A 124 -13.71 5.75 -5.35
N SER A 125 -12.80 4.88 -5.76
CA SER A 125 -11.56 4.56 -5.09
C SER A 125 -10.37 4.73 -6.02
N ILE A 126 -9.33 5.40 -5.55
CA ILE A 126 -8.01 5.40 -6.19
C ILE A 126 -7.21 4.30 -5.54
N GLY A 127 -6.83 3.29 -6.33
CA GLY A 127 -6.06 2.14 -5.86
C GLY A 127 -4.59 2.24 -6.26
N ALA A 128 -3.71 1.99 -5.29
CA ALA A 128 -2.27 1.80 -5.46
C ALA A 128 -1.89 0.54 -4.67
N PHE A 129 -1.73 -0.59 -5.36
CA PHE A 129 -1.68 -1.86 -4.65
C PHE A 129 -0.77 -2.91 -5.27
N LEU A 130 -0.47 -3.93 -4.48
CA LEU A 130 0.27 -5.11 -4.87
C LEU A 130 -0.66 -6.33 -4.85
N TYR A 131 -0.76 -7.03 -5.96
CA TYR A 131 -1.65 -8.18 -6.11
C TYR A 131 -0.91 -9.42 -6.63
N ASN A 132 -1.15 -10.55 -5.96
CA ASN A 132 -0.81 -11.88 -6.44
C ASN A 132 -2.08 -12.70 -6.67
N ASN A 133 -2.98 -12.73 -5.66
CA ASN A 133 -4.31 -13.34 -5.69
C ASN A 133 -5.16 -12.73 -4.55
N ASP A 134 -6.44 -13.09 -4.46
CA ASP A 134 -7.43 -12.50 -3.54
C ASP A 134 -7.06 -12.59 -2.04
N THR A 135 -6.11 -13.44 -1.67
CA THR A 135 -5.61 -13.58 -0.29
C THR A 135 -4.20 -13.01 -0.09
N HIS A 136 -3.54 -12.61 -1.16
CA HIS A 136 -2.20 -12.02 -1.17
C HIS A 136 -2.23 -10.70 -1.92
N GLU A 137 -2.86 -9.71 -1.31
CA GLU A 137 -3.06 -8.37 -1.81
C GLU A 137 -2.77 -7.37 -0.70
N LEU A 138 -2.14 -6.26 -1.05
CA LEU A 138 -1.70 -5.20 -0.13
C LEU A 138 -2.08 -3.86 -0.74
N ASP A 139 -3.01 -3.15 -0.10
CA ASP A 139 -3.71 -2.03 -0.72
C ASP A 139 -3.45 -0.69 -0.05
N PHE A 140 -3.37 0.34 -0.88
CA PHE A 140 -3.92 1.65 -0.61
C PHE A 140 -5.16 1.83 -1.46
N GLU A 141 -6.30 2.09 -0.81
CA GLU A 141 -7.54 2.49 -1.46
C GLU A 141 -7.97 3.83 -0.89
N ILE A 142 -8.19 4.83 -1.77
CA ILE A 142 -8.48 6.20 -1.35
C ILE A 142 -9.81 6.63 -1.96
N GLY A 143 -10.75 7.04 -1.10
CA GLY A 143 -12.05 7.52 -1.53
C GLY A 143 -12.69 8.45 -0.52
N TYR A 144 -13.94 8.88 -0.80
CA TYR A 144 -14.67 9.75 0.14
C TYR A 144 -14.81 9.09 1.51
N GLY A 145 -15.01 7.79 1.55
CA GLY A 145 -15.23 7.03 2.78
C GLY A 145 -16.70 7.00 3.21
N LYS A 146 -17.13 5.87 3.77
CA LYS A 146 -18.47 5.75 4.36
C LYS A 146 -18.62 6.68 5.55
N GLN A 147 -19.83 7.22 5.74
CA GLN A 147 -20.11 8.20 6.80
C GLN A 147 -19.67 7.71 8.18
N ALA A 148 -19.92 6.44 8.52
CA ALA A 148 -19.52 5.87 9.81
C ALA A 148 -17.99 5.91 10.05
N ILE A 149 -17.17 5.70 9.01
CA ILE A 149 -15.71 5.80 9.10
C ILE A 149 -15.26 7.25 9.19
N ARG A 150 -15.93 8.15 8.45
CA ARG A 150 -15.67 9.59 8.52
C ARG A 150 -15.96 10.13 9.92
N ASP A 151 -17.07 9.74 10.52
CA ASP A 151 -17.45 10.13 11.90
C ASP A 151 -16.43 9.62 12.93
N GLN A 152 -16.01 8.36 12.80
CA GLN A 152 -15.00 7.76 13.67
C GLN A 152 -13.65 8.48 13.59
N LEU A 153 -13.27 8.97 12.42
CA LEU A 153 -12.02 9.67 12.20
C LEU A 153 -12.13 11.19 12.39
N ALA A 154 -13.31 11.72 12.71
CA ALA A 154 -13.62 13.16 12.72
C ALA A 154 -13.13 13.82 11.41
N ALA A 155 -13.53 13.26 10.26
CA ALA A 155 -13.12 13.73 8.95
C ALA A 155 -13.83 15.04 8.59
N GLU A 156 -13.04 16.03 8.16
CA GLU A 156 -13.53 17.30 7.63
C GLU A 156 -14.09 17.12 6.20
N PRO A 157 -14.89 18.07 5.68
CA PRO A 157 -15.49 17.96 4.34
C PRO A 157 -14.48 17.77 3.20
N ASP A 158 -13.25 18.29 3.35
CA ASP A 158 -12.16 18.17 2.39
C ASP A 158 -11.21 16.99 2.65
N ASP A 159 -11.50 16.16 3.65
CA ASP A 159 -10.78 14.93 3.90
C ASP A 159 -11.32 13.79 3.02
N LEU A 160 -10.41 12.97 2.51
CA LEU A 160 -10.67 11.63 1.99
C LEU A 160 -10.13 10.58 2.96
N ILE A 161 -10.66 9.38 2.84
CA ILE A 161 -10.23 8.26 3.68
C ILE A 161 -9.32 7.36 2.85
N VAL A 162 -8.14 7.08 3.40
CA VAL A 162 -7.22 6.07 2.85
C VAL A 162 -7.35 4.79 3.69
N TYR A 163 -7.60 3.69 3.00
CA TYR A 163 -7.63 2.35 3.57
C TYR A 163 -6.31 1.66 3.23
N MET A 164 -5.62 1.18 4.25
CA MET A 164 -4.37 0.43 4.13
C MET A 164 -4.66 -1.00 4.57
N THR A 165 -4.76 -1.90 3.59
CA THR A 165 -5.31 -3.24 3.81
C THR A 165 -4.34 -4.34 3.41
N SER A 166 -4.23 -5.37 4.23
CA SER A 166 -3.77 -6.70 3.85
C SER A 166 -5.00 -7.60 3.75
N GLN A 167 -5.29 -8.16 2.55
CA GLN A 167 -6.52 -8.94 2.30
C GLN A 167 -6.49 -10.32 2.94
N GLY A 168 -5.34 -10.86 3.22
CA GLY A 168 -5.27 -12.15 3.86
C GLY A 168 -4.00 -12.36 4.66
N TYR A 169 -4.13 -13.22 5.63
CA TYR A 169 -3.12 -13.86 6.45
C TYR A 169 -2.00 -12.94 6.98
N PRO A 170 -2.31 -12.04 7.92
CA PRO A 170 -3.64 -11.80 8.47
C PRO A 170 -4.42 -10.77 7.65
N PHE A 171 -5.75 -10.80 7.72
CA PHE A 171 -6.56 -9.66 7.28
C PHE A 171 -6.38 -8.53 8.29
N GLN A 172 -6.00 -7.36 7.78
CA GLN A 172 -5.89 -6.13 8.58
C GLN A 172 -6.21 -4.94 7.69
N SER A 173 -7.01 -4.01 8.19
CA SER A 173 -7.30 -2.76 7.51
C SER A 173 -7.22 -1.60 8.49
N VAL A 174 -6.41 -0.59 8.15
CA VAL A 174 -6.23 0.64 8.95
C VAL A 174 -6.68 1.80 8.08
N GLN A 175 -7.52 2.68 8.65
CA GLN A 175 -8.01 3.86 7.96
C GLN A 175 -7.36 5.12 8.53
N LYS A 176 -7.03 6.05 7.65
CA LYS A 176 -6.53 7.39 7.97
C LYS A 176 -7.21 8.41 7.07
N LYS A 177 -7.23 9.66 7.50
CA LYS A 177 -7.68 10.78 6.66
C LYS A 177 -6.51 11.48 6.01
N ILE A 178 -6.70 11.90 4.77
CA ILE A 178 -5.78 12.72 3.99
C ILE A 178 -6.55 13.85 3.30
N LYS A 179 -5.88 14.91 2.92
CA LYS A 179 -6.50 16.02 2.19
C LYS A 179 -6.62 15.70 0.69
N ARG A 180 -7.73 16.10 0.06
CA ARG A 180 -7.92 16.09 -1.39
C ARG A 180 -7.15 17.20 -2.08
N GLY A 181 -7.01 17.12 -3.39
CA GLY A 181 -6.35 18.15 -4.21
C GLY A 181 -4.83 18.20 -4.03
N GLN A 182 -4.19 17.11 -3.62
CA GLN A 182 -2.76 17.06 -3.33
C GLN A 182 -2.08 15.83 -3.94
N TRP A 183 -0.78 15.95 -4.13
CA TRP A 183 0.10 14.84 -4.48
C TRP A 183 0.55 14.09 -3.23
N TYR A 184 0.59 12.77 -3.33
CA TYR A 184 1.07 11.88 -2.26
C TYR A 184 2.09 10.88 -2.78
N ASN A 185 3.09 10.61 -1.95
CA ASN A 185 3.95 9.44 -2.07
C ASN A 185 3.37 8.33 -1.21
N LEU A 186 2.76 7.34 -1.85
CA LEU A 186 2.26 6.12 -1.20
C LEU A 186 3.35 5.05 -1.30
N THR A 187 3.75 4.46 -0.19
CA THR A 187 4.84 3.47 -0.20
C THR A 187 4.44 2.21 0.56
N LEU A 188 4.59 1.06 -0.10
CA LEU A 188 4.59 -0.27 0.50
C LEU A 188 6.04 -0.74 0.63
N GLN A 189 6.51 -0.95 1.84
CA GLN A 189 7.83 -1.50 2.08
C GLN A 189 7.71 -2.94 2.58
N LEU A 190 8.13 -3.90 1.74
CA LEU A 190 8.15 -5.32 2.05
C LEU A 190 9.56 -5.73 2.45
N THR A 191 9.76 -6.05 3.72
CA THR A 191 11.01 -6.60 4.24
C THR A 191 10.84 -8.08 4.59
N LEU A 192 11.94 -8.82 4.62
CA LEU A 192 11.93 -10.23 5.03
C LEU A 192 12.38 -10.35 6.48
N THR A 193 11.62 -11.10 7.26
CA THR A 193 12.05 -11.57 8.59
C THR A 193 13.06 -12.70 8.45
N SER A 194 13.74 -13.07 9.52
CA SER A 194 14.74 -14.17 9.54
C SER A 194 14.17 -15.51 9.06
N ASN A 195 12.87 -15.75 9.25
CA ASN A 195 12.19 -16.97 8.78
C ASN A 195 11.63 -16.83 7.35
N GLY A 196 11.96 -15.76 6.61
CA GLY A 196 11.61 -15.54 5.22
C GLY A 196 10.16 -15.10 4.98
N ARG A 197 9.42 -14.68 6.00
CA ARG A 197 8.10 -14.07 5.88
C ARG A 197 8.22 -12.58 5.60
N TYR A 198 7.20 -11.99 4.96
CA TYR A 198 7.15 -10.56 4.79
C TYR A 198 6.67 -9.83 6.04
N THR A 199 7.29 -8.69 6.31
CA THR A 199 6.68 -7.60 7.07
C THR A 199 6.42 -6.46 6.08
N VAL A 200 5.20 -5.98 6.03
CA VAL A 200 4.82 -4.84 5.19
C VAL A 200 4.58 -3.61 6.05
N SER A 201 5.10 -2.46 5.60
CA SER A 201 4.81 -1.15 6.18
C SER A 201 4.19 -0.27 5.11
N TRP A 202 3.03 0.33 5.43
CA TRP A 202 2.38 1.38 4.65
C TRP A 202 2.90 2.73 5.08
N LYS A 203 3.34 3.56 4.11
CA LYS A 203 3.81 4.92 4.39
C LYS A 203 3.10 5.91 3.48
N ILE A 204 2.76 7.07 4.02
CA ILE A 204 2.25 8.23 3.28
C ILE A 204 3.23 9.37 3.50
N ASN A 205 3.81 9.90 2.43
CA ASN A 205 4.85 10.93 2.48
C ASN A 205 5.98 10.55 3.47
N ASP A 206 6.47 9.31 3.35
CA ASP A 206 7.50 8.66 4.16
C ASP A 206 7.15 8.39 5.64
N ALA A 207 6.03 8.90 6.16
CA ALA A 207 5.55 8.59 7.51
C ALA A 207 4.91 7.20 7.56
N ILE A 208 5.33 6.34 8.49
CA ILE A 208 4.75 5.00 8.69
C ILE A 208 3.35 5.16 9.30
N MET A 209 2.34 4.63 8.61
CA MET A 209 0.94 4.65 9.03
C MET A 209 0.46 3.33 9.62
N ALA A 210 0.99 2.20 9.12
CA ALA A 210 0.67 0.86 9.58
C ALA A 210 1.83 -0.10 9.29
N THR A 211 1.93 -1.16 10.07
CA THR A 211 2.88 -2.26 9.83
C THR A 211 2.22 -3.57 10.24
N VAL A 212 2.38 -4.61 9.42
CA VAL A 212 1.90 -5.97 9.72
C VAL A 212 2.90 -7.02 9.26
N GLN A 213 3.06 -8.09 10.05
CA GLN A 213 3.78 -9.28 9.64
C GLN A 213 2.81 -10.24 8.95
N LEU A 214 3.16 -10.64 7.72
CA LEU A 214 2.37 -11.56 6.91
C LEU A 214 2.75 -13.02 7.22
N SER A 215 1.84 -13.94 6.94
CA SER A 215 2.10 -15.39 7.06
C SER A 215 2.80 -15.98 5.84
N TYR A 216 2.93 -15.22 4.75
CA TYR A 216 3.64 -15.57 3.53
C TYR A 216 4.88 -14.68 3.32
N GLY A 217 5.73 -15.00 2.34
CA GLY A 217 7.02 -14.30 2.20
C GLY A 217 7.68 -14.50 0.84
N LYS A 218 8.98 -14.72 0.84
CA LYS A 218 9.90 -14.61 -0.32
C LYS A 218 9.50 -15.33 -1.61
N THR A 219 8.64 -16.33 -1.54
CA THR A 219 8.12 -17.05 -2.72
C THR A 219 6.94 -16.34 -3.38
N THR A 220 6.25 -15.45 -2.66
CA THR A 220 5.15 -14.66 -3.18
C THR A 220 5.68 -13.41 -3.88
N LYS A 221 5.35 -13.26 -5.15
CA LYS A 221 5.67 -12.09 -5.97
C LYS A 221 4.38 -11.38 -6.33
N PHE A 222 4.45 -10.08 -6.49
CA PHE A 222 3.30 -9.22 -6.75
C PHE A 222 3.45 -8.49 -8.07
N LYS A 223 2.36 -8.31 -8.79
CA LYS A 223 2.19 -7.26 -9.78
C LYS A 223 1.84 -5.95 -9.09
N ILE A 224 2.27 -4.85 -9.66
CA ILE A 224 2.01 -3.49 -9.18
C ILE A 224 0.82 -2.96 -9.96
N TYR A 225 -0.14 -2.38 -9.26
CA TYR A 225 -1.37 -1.87 -9.85
C TYR A 225 -1.53 -0.37 -9.61
N CYS A 226 -2.17 0.29 -10.58
CA CYS A 226 -2.77 1.61 -10.47
C CYS A 226 -4.21 1.50 -10.92
N SER A 227 -5.16 2.06 -10.16
CA SER A 227 -6.58 1.96 -10.51
C SER A 227 -7.41 3.19 -10.14
N VAL A 228 -8.57 3.32 -10.79
CA VAL A 228 -9.74 4.06 -10.31
C VAL A 228 -10.95 3.15 -10.50
N GLU A 229 -11.59 2.82 -9.40
CA GLU A 229 -12.66 1.82 -9.36
C GLU A 229 -13.84 2.32 -8.55
N ASN A 230 -15.07 1.97 -8.96
CA ASN A 230 -16.26 2.20 -8.16
C ASN A 230 -16.51 0.99 -7.25
N LEU A 231 -16.20 1.13 -5.95
CA LEU A 231 -16.17 0.06 -4.96
C LEU A 231 -17.17 0.33 -3.83
N GLN A 232 -18.11 -0.58 -3.62
CA GLN A 232 -19.20 -0.44 -2.65
C GLN A 232 -18.75 -0.24 -1.20
N PHE A 233 -17.55 -0.72 -0.84
CA PHE A 233 -17.04 -0.57 0.53
C PHE A 233 -16.48 0.83 0.80
N ILE A 234 -16.15 1.60 -0.25
CA ILE A 234 -15.58 2.95 -0.15
C ILE A 234 -16.66 3.99 0.07
N GLY A 235 -17.82 3.87 -0.59
CA GLY A 235 -18.86 4.88 -0.53
C GLY A 235 -20.26 4.27 -0.56
N ASP A 236 -21.27 5.13 -0.58
CA ASP A 236 -22.68 4.75 -0.48
C ASP A 236 -23.46 4.99 -1.79
N GLN A 237 -22.86 5.73 -2.75
CA GLN A 237 -23.53 6.06 -4.01
C GLN A 237 -22.60 5.95 -5.22
N ILE A 238 -23.18 5.59 -6.35
CA ILE A 238 -22.49 5.64 -7.65
C ILE A 238 -22.18 7.11 -7.96
N PRO A 239 -20.92 7.43 -8.35
CA PRO A 239 -20.51 8.79 -8.63
C PRO A 239 -21.33 9.46 -9.72
N GLN A 240 -21.77 10.69 -9.48
CA GLN A 240 -22.51 11.50 -10.46
C GLN A 240 -21.58 12.29 -11.39
N SER A 241 -20.32 12.38 -11.05
CA SER A 241 -19.26 13.02 -11.83
C SER A 241 -18.14 12.02 -12.11
N GLN A 242 -17.33 12.31 -13.14
CA GLN A 242 -16.13 11.52 -13.42
C GLN A 242 -15.14 11.65 -12.26
N ASN A 243 -14.72 10.53 -11.70
CA ASN A 243 -13.61 10.48 -10.77
C ASN A 243 -12.34 10.00 -11.48
N TYR A 244 -11.19 10.56 -11.12
CA TYR A 244 -9.91 10.23 -11.76
C TYR A 244 -8.76 10.28 -10.76
N ALA A 245 -7.62 9.74 -11.17
CA ALA A 245 -6.32 9.93 -10.52
C ALA A 245 -5.26 10.22 -11.58
N LEU A 246 -4.18 10.91 -11.17
CA LEU A 246 -2.97 11.05 -11.98
C LEU A 246 -1.83 10.37 -11.24
N PHE A 247 -1.16 9.43 -11.89
CA PHE A 247 0.06 8.82 -11.39
C PHE A 247 1.25 9.40 -12.16
N ASP A 248 2.13 10.14 -11.46
CA ASP A 248 3.34 10.73 -12.03
C ASP A 248 4.44 9.68 -12.22
N ALA A 249 4.63 8.86 -11.19
CA ALA A 249 5.60 7.79 -11.24
C ALA A 249 5.21 6.60 -10.37
N VAL A 250 5.72 5.42 -10.77
CA VAL A 250 5.76 4.23 -9.91
C VAL A 250 7.21 3.77 -9.84
N GLU A 251 7.67 3.45 -8.63
CA GLU A 251 9.03 3.00 -8.39
C GLU A 251 9.04 1.64 -7.68
N PHE A 252 9.95 0.78 -8.06
CA PHE A 252 10.31 -0.43 -7.34
C PHE A 252 11.82 -0.44 -7.06
N LYS A 253 12.19 -0.70 -5.81
CA LYS A 253 13.57 -0.92 -5.39
C LYS A 253 13.65 -2.23 -4.59
N GLY A 254 14.21 -3.28 -5.19
CA GLY A 254 14.46 -4.56 -4.55
C GLY A 254 15.51 -4.47 -3.44
N ILE A 255 15.48 -5.40 -2.50
CA ILE A 255 16.46 -5.57 -1.41
C ILE A 255 17.33 -6.78 -1.65
#